data_33840d6774a87624fc632b8c2e7d481a
#
_entry.id   33840d6774a87624fc632b8c2e7d481a
#
_cell.length_a   1.000
_cell.length_b   1.000
_cell.length_c   1.000
_cell.angle_alpha   90.00
_cell.angle_beta   90.00
_cell.angle_gamma   90.00
#
_symmetry.space_group_name_H-M   'P 1'
#
loop_
_entity.id
_entity.type
_entity.pdbx_description
1 polymer ?
#
loop_
_entity_poly.entity_id
_entity_poly.type
_entity_poly.pdbx_seq_one_letter_code
_entity_poly.pdbx_strand_id
1 'polypeptide(L)'
;YKGVITNEEGVFNIELENNHIIQITISSLGYKKHTFTIEQVTNNNYLIELEPSINELNTVYLSSSKPNADSIIARVVRNLSKNYKTEYIQHKLFYRETSYMDFEIKKTSHVKKKQLIDANNSLKTMTNNIMTSNFVHFTDFIGELSIKDKDSSKLRVEKATQIINAKKDFSLENIQEKAQKFVLKYLDTTLTYKLKTGLFKIEDSLSLANNNNSKDNKQEFKIKNLKSDAHNLLNDTRPNTQSLLRKILDADNYSYSLQNVSFYNDEMVYAIHFKPNRAKSKYEGTLHITHDDYAVLKTDYSYSKGKRGSKLNLRLILGVKFIEKVSRGTIIFKKNESNWYQPRYIRHETGSYFYVSRPIKFIENSSAKNKTLFNFKIEGVARNIEELLLTSTTEITDA
;
A
#
# COMPACT_ATOMS: atom_id res chain seq x y z
N TYR A 1 -12.98 14.25 22.48
CA TYR A 1 -12.18 13.04 22.54
C TYR A 1 -11.15 13.06 21.41
N LYS A 2 -9.85 12.89 21.74
CA LYS A 2 -8.76 12.71 20.79
C LYS A 2 -8.35 11.23 20.81
N GLY A 3 -8.16 10.61 19.67
CA GLY A 3 -7.79 9.19 19.58
C GLY A 3 -6.72 8.96 18.53
N VAL A 4 -5.82 8.02 18.81
CA VAL A 4 -4.74 7.58 17.93
C VAL A 4 -4.77 6.06 17.80
N ILE A 5 -4.02 5.51 16.87
CA ILE A 5 -3.80 4.06 16.71
C ILE A 5 -2.33 3.76 16.92
N THR A 6 -2.03 2.57 17.42
CA THR A 6 -0.65 2.08 17.52
C THR A 6 -0.10 1.70 16.15
N ASN A 7 1.22 1.80 15.97
CA ASN A 7 1.93 1.21 14.84
C ASN A 7 2.09 -0.33 15.01
N GLU A 8 2.82 -0.99 14.12
CA GLU A 8 3.06 -2.44 14.16
C GLU A 8 3.82 -2.91 15.42
N GLU A 9 4.60 -2.01 16.02
CA GLU A 9 5.38 -2.26 17.22
C GLU A 9 4.60 -1.95 18.51
N GLY A 10 3.32 -1.55 18.36
CA GLY A 10 2.46 -1.15 19.48
C GLY A 10 2.71 0.28 19.98
N VAL A 11 3.55 1.06 19.30
CA VAL A 11 3.86 2.44 19.69
C VAL A 11 2.79 3.39 19.22
N PHE A 12 2.38 4.32 20.08
CA PHE A 12 1.50 5.42 19.73
C PHE A 12 2.04 6.76 20.27
N ASN A 13 1.65 7.83 19.64
CA ASN A 13 1.93 9.19 20.09
C ASN A 13 0.62 9.97 20.14
N ILE A 14 0.34 10.58 21.27
CA ILE A 14 -0.82 11.43 21.50
C ILE A 14 -0.38 12.77 22.08
N GLU A 15 -0.63 13.85 21.36
CA GLU A 15 -0.40 15.19 21.85
C GLU A 15 -1.54 15.64 22.76
N LEU A 16 -1.20 16.04 23.96
CA LEU A 16 -2.11 16.53 24.97
C LEU A 16 -2.12 18.06 24.93
N GLU A 17 -3.23 18.65 24.50
CA GLU A 17 -3.37 20.11 24.34
C GLU A 17 -3.52 20.87 25.67
N ASN A 18 -3.93 20.18 26.74
CA ASN A 18 -4.08 20.74 28.09
C ASN A 18 -3.68 19.73 29.16
N ASN A 19 -3.07 20.22 30.25
CA ASN A 19 -2.68 19.41 31.43
C ASN A 19 -3.87 18.80 32.21
N HIS A 20 -5.08 18.82 31.66
CA HIS A 20 -6.29 18.31 32.29
C HIS A 20 -6.74 16.93 31.76
N ILE A 21 -5.95 16.26 30.90
CA ILE A 21 -6.26 14.90 30.51
C ILE A 21 -5.88 13.97 31.64
N ILE A 22 -6.90 13.42 32.28
CA ILE A 22 -6.78 12.60 33.48
C ILE A 22 -6.61 11.11 33.13
N GLN A 23 -7.11 10.68 31.95
CA GLN A 23 -7.20 9.28 31.62
C GLN A 23 -6.97 8.99 30.12
N ILE A 24 -6.33 7.86 29.84
CA ILE A 24 -6.18 7.27 28.50
C ILE A 24 -6.91 5.92 28.52
N THR A 25 -7.88 5.74 27.62
CA THR A 25 -8.55 4.46 27.44
C THR A 25 -7.97 3.75 26.23
N ILE A 26 -7.54 2.51 26.44
CA ILE A 26 -6.95 1.65 25.40
C ILE A 26 -7.87 0.48 25.17
N SER A 27 -8.14 0.19 23.91
CA SER A 27 -8.91 -0.98 23.48
C SER A 27 -8.28 -1.63 22.27
N SER A 28 -8.22 -2.94 22.25
CA SER A 28 -7.80 -3.74 21.11
C SER A 28 -8.69 -4.97 21.00
N LEU A 29 -8.95 -5.41 19.78
CA LEU A 29 -9.75 -6.61 19.56
C LEU A 29 -9.02 -7.84 20.13
N GLY A 30 -9.71 -8.64 20.97
CA GLY A 30 -9.11 -9.77 21.67
C GLY A 30 -8.47 -9.43 23.02
N TYR A 31 -8.54 -8.17 23.46
CA TYR A 31 -8.03 -7.70 24.76
C TYR A 31 -9.11 -6.97 25.56
N LYS A 32 -8.98 -7.00 26.88
CA LYS A 32 -9.85 -6.22 27.76
C LYS A 32 -9.59 -4.73 27.55
N LYS A 33 -10.65 -3.96 27.40
CA LYS A 33 -10.57 -2.50 27.40
C LYS A 33 -10.10 -2.04 28.77
N HIS A 34 -9.07 -1.21 28.81
CA HIS A 34 -8.54 -0.67 30.05
C HIS A 34 -8.39 0.85 30.00
N THR A 35 -8.65 1.50 31.13
CA THR A 35 -8.47 2.94 31.29
C THR A 35 -7.38 3.19 32.31
N PHE A 36 -6.34 3.95 31.93
CA PHE A 36 -5.21 4.29 32.75
C PHE A 36 -5.21 5.79 33.05
N THR A 37 -4.79 6.19 34.23
CA THR A 37 -4.41 7.57 34.49
C THR A 37 -3.05 7.88 33.84
N ILE A 38 -2.79 9.15 33.57
CA ILE A 38 -1.47 9.58 33.04
C ILE A 38 -0.34 9.16 34.01
N GLU A 39 -0.59 9.30 35.30
CA GLU A 39 0.35 8.88 36.34
C GLU A 39 0.66 7.38 36.29
N GLN A 40 -0.32 6.52 36.11
CA GLN A 40 -0.11 5.08 35.94
C GLN A 40 0.74 4.76 34.72
N VAL A 41 0.51 5.45 33.60
CA VAL A 41 1.29 5.26 32.37
C VAL A 41 2.73 5.72 32.55
N THR A 42 2.94 6.86 33.21
CA THR A 42 4.28 7.43 33.47
C THR A 42 5.06 6.53 34.44
N ASN A 43 4.43 6.07 35.51
CA ASN A 43 5.07 5.21 36.51
C ASN A 43 5.47 3.84 35.95
N ASN A 44 4.81 3.40 34.88
CA ASN A 44 5.15 2.17 34.16
C ASN A 44 6.04 2.42 32.92
N ASN A 45 6.86 3.47 32.93
CA ASN A 45 7.79 3.84 31.86
C ASN A 45 7.12 3.91 30.47
N TYR A 46 5.87 4.36 30.40
CA TYR A 46 5.06 4.44 29.18
C TYR A 46 4.79 3.08 28.50
N LEU A 47 5.03 1.95 29.20
CA LEU A 47 4.68 0.62 28.73
C LEU A 47 3.29 0.23 29.25
N ILE A 48 2.39 -0.15 28.33
CA ILE A 48 1.04 -0.58 28.66
C ILE A 48 0.83 -1.99 28.12
N GLU A 49 0.61 -2.93 29.03
CA GLU A 49 0.27 -4.30 28.72
C GLU A 49 -1.24 -4.48 28.82
N LEU A 50 -1.84 -5.03 27.78
CA LEU A 50 -3.27 -5.35 27.76
C LEU A 50 -3.47 -6.82 28.12
N GLU A 51 -4.41 -7.07 29.02
CA GLU A 51 -4.84 -8.43 29.33
C GLU A 51 -5.65 -9.00 28.16
N PRO A 52 -5.31 -10.21 27.67
CA PRO A 52 -6.15 -10.89 26.71
C PRO A 52 -7.59 -11.00 27.20
N SER A 53 -8.54 -10.64 26.37
CA SER A 53 -9.96 -10.94 26.62
C SER A 53 -10.28 -12.38 26.19
N ILE A 54 -9.42 -13.32 26.61
CA ILE A 54 -9.69 -14.73 26.43
C ILE A 54 -10.61 -15.10 27.59
N ASN A 55 -11.89 -15.05 27.37
CA ASN A 55 -12.70 -16.02 28.08
C ASN A 55 -12.28 -17.38 27.54
N GLU A 56 -11.38 -18.09 28.23
CA GLU A 56 -11.27 -19.52 28.02
C GLU A 56 -12.71 -20.02 27.93
N LEU A 57 -13.00 -20.66 26.84
CA LEU A 57 -14.30 -21.27 26.57
C LEU A 57 -14.55 -22.45 27.54
N ASN A 58 -14.73 -22.19 28.81
CA ASN A 58 -15.78 -22.83 29.55
C ASN A 58 -17.11 -22.18 29.14
N THR A 59 -17.23 -21.97 27.80
CA THR A 59 -18.47 -21.49 27.23
C THR A 59 -19.46 -22.59 27.37
N VAL A 60 -20.31 -22.45 28.33
CA VAL A 60 -21.61 -23.12 28.31
C VAL A 60 -22.28 -22.58 27.04
N TYR A 61 -22.06 -23.27 25.92
CA TYR A 61 -22.90 -23.09 24.74
C TYR A 61 -24.32 -23.43 25.22
N LEU A 62 -25.16 -22.41 25.36
CA LEU A 62 -26.59 -22.59 25.57
C LEU A 62 -27.29 -23.25 24.37
N SER A 63 -26.53 -23.57 23.32
CA SER A 63 -26.96 -24.31 22.16
C SER A 63 -26.16 -25.63 22.06
N SER A 64 -26.86 -26.72 21.82
CA SER A 64 -26.32 -28.07 21.70
C SER A 64 -25.38 -28.28 20.47
N SER A 65 -25.14 -27.28 19.66
CA SER A 65 -24.30 -27.39 18.47
C SER A 65 -23.33 -26.20 18.33
N LYS A 66 -22.09 -26.50 17.98
CA LYS A 66 -21.06 -25.50 17.65
C LYS A 66 -21.53 -24.62 16.48
N PRO A 67 -21.40 -23.28 16.53
CA PRO A 67 -21.77 -22.40 15.44
C PRO A 67 -21.09 -22.80 14.14
N ASN A 68 -21.86 -22.88 13.06
CA ASN A 68 -21.35 -23.23 11.74
C ASN A 68 -20.81 -21.98 11.02
N ALA A 69 -19.52 -21.99 10.65
CA ALA A 69 -18.86 -20.87 10.02
C ALA A 69 -19.50 -20.44 8.69
N ASP A 70 -19.89 -21.41 7.85
CA ASP A 70 -20.52 -21.10 6.54
C ASP A 70 -21.89 -20.43 6.74
N SER A 71 -22.65 -20.87 7.73
CA SER A 71 -23.94 -20.25 8.10
C SER A 71 -23.76 -18.81 8.60
N ILE A 72 -22.69 -18.53 9.36
CA ILE A 72 -22.36 -17.18 9.82
C ILE A 72 -22.01 -16.32 8.62
N ILE A 73 -21.13 -16.77 7.71
CA ILE A 73 -20.77 -16.03 6.50
C ILE A 73 -21.99 -15.77 5.60
N ALA A 74 -22.87 -16.75 5.45
CA ALA A 74 -24.11 -16.56 4.67
C ALA A 74 -25.00 -15.47 5.30
N ARG A 75 -25.04 -15.34 6.63
CA ARG A 75 -25.75 -14.23 7.31
C ARG A 75 -25.04 -12.90 7.12
N VAL A 76 -23.69 -12.85 7.19
CA VAL A 76 -22.92 -11.65 6.86
C VAL A 76 -23.27 -11.14 5.47
N VAL A 77 -23.24 -12.01 4.46
CA VAL A 77 -23.54 -11.65 3.08
C VAL A 77 -24.95 -11.08 2.91
N ARG A 78 -25.94 -11.67 3.59
CA ARG A 78 -27.33 -11.17 3.57
C ARG A 78 -27.50 -9.80 4.22
N ASN A 79 -26.65 -9.47 5.21
CA ASN A 79 -26.76 -8.23 5.97
C ASN A 79 -25.81 -7.12 5.45
N LEU A 80 -25.02 -7.36 4.39
CA LEU A 80 -24.06 -6.38 3.89
C LEU A 80 -24.69 -5.02 3.56
N SER A 81 -25.80 -5.00 2.83
CA SER A 81 -26.47 -3.74 2.45
C SER A 81 -27.12 -3.01 3.63
N LYS A 82 -27.53 -3.75 4.65
CA LYS A 82 -28.09 -3.20 5.90
C LYS A 82 -26.99 -2.60 6.76
N ASN A 83 -25.86 -3.30 6.86
CA ASN A 83 -24.81 -2.99 7.82
C ASN A 83 -23.84 -1.90 7.30
N TYR A 84 -23.71 -1.74 5.98
CA TYR A 84 -22.70 -0.83 5.41
C TYR A 84 -23.31 0.16 4.44
N LYS A 85 -23.10 1.44 4.69
CA LYS A 85 -23.46 2.53 3.78
C LYS A 85 -22.22 2.97 2.99
N THR A 86 -22.34 3.11 1.69
CA THR A 86 -21.19 3.35 0.78
C THR A 86 -21.33 4.57 -0.10
N GLU A 87 -22.51 5.21 -0.09
CA GLU A 87 -22.85 6.34 -0.94
C GLU A 87 -23.46 7.48 -0.11
N TYR A 88 -23.41 8.70 -0.62
CA TYR A 88 -23.84 9.91 0.06
C TYR A 88 -23.19 10.10 1.43
N ILE A 89 -21.87 9.90 1.47
CA ILE A 89 -21.07 9.97 2.69
C ILE A 89 -19.86 10.88 2.50
N GLN A 90 -19.47 11.55 3.58
CA GLN A 90 -18.25 12.34 3.67
C GLN A 90 -17.40 11.80 4.81
N HIS A 91 -16.15 11.51 4.49
CA HIS A 91 -15.15 11.07 5.44
C HIS A 91 -14.15 12.19 5.72
N LYS A 92 -13.90 12.50 6.98
CA LYS A 92 -12.65 13.15 7.40
C LYS A 92 -11.60 12.08 7.60
N LEU A 93 -10.45 12.25 6.97
CA LEU A 93 -9.44 11.19 6.93
C LEU A 93 -8.01 11.73 7.06
N PHE A 94 -7.16 10.86 7.57
CA PHE A 94 -5.71 10.92 7.44
C PHE A 94 -5.26 9.75 6.57
N TYR A 95 -4.47 10.04 5.55
CA TYR A 95 -3.85 9.05 4.68
C TYR A 95 -2.34 9.14 4.80
N ARG A 96 -1.69 8.00 4.78
CA ARG A 96 -0.22 7.86 4.74
C ARG A 96 0.18 6.77 3.78
N GLU A 97 1.18 7.06 2.97
CA GLU A 97 1.90 6.10 2.15
C GLU A 97 3.38 6.12 2.51
N THR A 98 3.95 4.94 2.73
CA THR A 98 5.38 4.76 2.94
C THR A 98 5.88 3.73 1.94
N SER A 99 6.75 4.17 1.03
CA SER A 99 7.37 3.32 0.01
C SER A 99 8.82 3.06 0.34
N TYR A 100 9.19 1.80 0.33
CA TYR A 100 10.57 1.33 0.50
C TYR A 100 11.04 0.72 -0.81
N MET A 101 12.24 1.07 -1.22
CA MET A 101 12.88 0.45 -2.38
C MET A 101 14.30 0.05 -2.04
N ASP A 102 14.65 -1.19 -2.35
CA ASP A 102 15.99 -1.72 -2.25
C ASP A 102 16.42 -2.21 -3.64
N PHE A 103 17.48 -1.62 -4.17
CA PHE A 103 17.98 -1.89 -5.51
C PHE A 103 19.34 -2.53 -5.47
N GLU A 104 19.55 -3.52 -6.30
CA GLU A 104 20.85 -4.03 -6.65
C GLU A 104 21.11 -3.81 -8.15
N ILE A 105 22.11 -2.98 -8.46
CA ILE A 105 22.56 -2.78 -9.84
C ILE A 105 23.75 -3.72 -10.12
N LYS A 106 23.49 -4.80 -10.84
CA LYS A 106 24.47 -5.91 -10.98
C LYS A 106 25.47 -5.77 -12.13
N LYS A 107 25.23 -4.91 -13.10
CA LYS A 107 26.19 -4.65 -14.21
C LYS A 107 25.89 -3.40 -14.99
N THR A 108 26.93 -2.67 -15.32
CA THR A 108 26.91 -1.56 -16.26
C THR A 108 27.97 -1.75 -17.31
N SER A 109 27.56 -1.60 -18.56
CA SER A 109 28.21 -1.37 -19.83
C SER A 109 29.59 -1.98 -20.14
N HIS A 110 29.64 -2.60 -21.31
CA HIS A 110 30.86 -2.62 -22.14
C HIS A 110 30.68 -1.58 -23.26
N VAL A 111 31.49 -0.55 -23.26
CA VAL A 111 31.63 0.34 -24.40
C VAL A 111 32.92 0.01 -25.13
N LYS A 112 32.84 -0.25 -26.41
CA LYS A 112 33.98 -0.75 -27.23
C LYS A 112 34.96 0.34 -27.65
N LYS A 113 35.02 1.50 -27.00
CA LYS A 113 36.00 2.56 -27.33
C LYS A 113 36.85 2.94 -26.13
N LYS A 114 38.16 3.16 -26.39
CA LYS A 114 39.23 3.53 -25.44
C LYS A 114 38.95 4.81 -24.62
N GLN A 115 38.06 5.70 -25.08
CA GLN A 115 37.63 6.94 -24.41
C GLN A 115 36.60 6.78 -23.32
N LEU A 116 36.17 5.56 -23.00
CA LEU A 116 35.05 5.30 -22.13
C LEU A 116 35.41 4.56 -20.84
N ILE A 117 36.70 4.51 -20.49
CA ILE A 117 37.16 4.04 -19.16
C ILE A 117 36.57 4.93 -18.06
N ASP A 118 36.51 6.24 -18.28
CA ASP A 118 35.90 7.20 -17.34
C ASP A 118 34.38 7.02 -17.21
N ALA A 119 33.70 6.62 -18.29
CA ALA A 119 32.28 6.28 -18.24
C ALA A 119 32.01 5.08 -17.35
N ASN A 120 32.85 4.04 -17.44
CA ASN A 120 32.72 2.87 -16.57
C ASN A 120 32.98 3.23 -15.09
N ASN A 121 33.94 4.10 -14.81
CA ASN A 121 34.23 4.56 -13.45
C ASN A 121 33.11 5.45 -12.92
N SER A 122 32.59 6.39 -13.70
CA SER A 122 31.45 7.23 -13.34
C SER A 122 30.18 6.43 -13.12
N LEU A 123 29.92 5.43 -13.96
CA LEU A 123 28.81 4.48 -13.77
C LEU A 123 28.99 3.65 -12.50
N LYS A 124 30.20 3.16 -12.24
CA LYS A 124 30.50 2.39 -11.02
C LYS A 124 30.31 3.25 -9.76
N THR A 125 30.72 4.52 -9.80
CA THR A 125 30.50 5.45 -8.69
C THR A 125 29.02 5.78 -8.52
N MET A 126 28.29 6.05 -9.60
CA MET A 126 26.86 6.28 -9.57
C MET A 126 26.11 5.05 -9.06
N THR A 127 26.47 3.85 -9.51
CA THR A 127 25.84 2.60 -9.05
C THR A 127 26.18 2.27 -7.60
N ASN A 128 27.41 2.50 -7.14
CA ASN A 128 27.78 2.31 -5.74
C ASN A 128 26.99 3.25 -4.82
N ASN A 129 26.78 4.51 -5.21
CA ASN A 129 25.96 5.46 -4.47
C ASN A 129 24.48 5.05 -4.42
N ILE A 130 24.00 4.33 -5.43
CA ILE A 130 22.65 3.77 -5.48
C ILE A 130 22.56 2.49 -4.63
N MET A 131 23.56 1.62 -4.69
CA MET A 131 23.60 0.33 -4.00
C MET A 131 23.64 0.43 -2.47
N THR A 132 24.05 1.57 -1.92
CA THR A 132 24.18 1.76 -0.45
C THR A 132 22.97 2.45 0.17
N SER A 133 21.89 2.66 -0.57
CA SER A 133 20.78 3.49 -0.10
C SER A 133 19.46 2.74 -0.03
N ASN A 134 19.04 2.38 1.17
CA ASN A 134 17.63 2.12 1.44
C ASN A 134 16.86 3.41 1.16
N PHE A 135 16.00 3.38 0.16
CA PHE A 135 15.16 4.51 -0.18
C PHE A 135 13.83 4.41 0.54
N VAL A 136 13.47 5.48 1.23
CA VAL A 136 12.15 5.62 1.84
C VAL A 136 11.51 6.89 1.30
N HIS A 137 10.36 6.74 0.67
CA HIS A 137 9.49 7.83 0.26
C HIS A 137 8.27 7.84 1.18
N PHE A 138 7.88 9.02 1.60
CA PHE A 138 6.80 9.21 2.54
C PHE A 138 5.88 10.33 2.06
N THR A 139 4.59 10.03 1.98
CA THR A 139 3.55 11.01 1.67
C THR A 139 2.42 10.85 2.66
N ASP A 140 1.93 11.95 3.23
CA ASP A 140 0.70 11.94 3.99
C ASP A 140 -0.20 13.15 3.67
N PHE A 141 -1.48 13.01 3.98
CA PHE A 141 -2.40 14.15 3.95
C PHE A 141 -3.56 13.99 4.93
N ILE A 142 -4.10 15.11 5.34
CA ILE A 142 -5.37 15.23 6.05
C ILE A 142 -6.36 15.94 5.12
N GLY A 143 -7.61 15.46 5.10
CA GLY A 143 -8.62 16.05 4.25
C GLY A 143 -10.00 15.43 4.41
N GLU A 144 -10.90 15.85 3.52
CA GLU A 144 -12.27 15.35 3.45
C GLU A 144 -12.52 14.72 2.09
N LEU A 145 -12.99 13.48 2.09
CA LEU A 145 -13.41 12.77 0.90
C LEU A 145 -14.91 12.58 0.89
N SER A 146 -15.56 13.28 0.00
CA SER A 146 -17.01 13.15 -0.25
C SER A 146 -17.25 12.13 -1.35
N ILE A 147 -18.16 11.20 -1.13
CA ILE A 147 -18.53 10.14 -2.07
C ILE A 147 -20.05 10.21 -2.27
N LYS A 148 -20.48 10.61 -3.46
CA LYS A 148 -21.90 10.60 -3.83
C LYS A 148 -22.34 9.22 -4.31
N ASP A 149 -21.57 8.64 -5.22
CA ASP A 149 -21.82 7.32 -5.80
C ASP A 149 -20.48 6.63 -6.12
N LYS A 150 -20.54 5.51 -6.82
CA LYS A 150 -19.37 4.70 -7.19
C LYS A 150 -18.32 5.47 -7.99
N ASP A 151 -18.74 6.36 -8.86
CA ASP A 151 -17.88 7.04 -9.83
C ASP A 151 -17.66 8.53 -9.49
N SER A 152 -18.47 9.07 -8.58
CA SER A 152 -18.48 10.49 -8.19
C SER A 152 -17.93 10.71 -6.79
N SER A 153 -16.70 11.17 -6.71
CA SER A 153 -16.05 11.52 -5.45
C SER A 153 -15.22 12.80 -5.57
N LYS A 154 -15.14 13.57 -4.47
CA LYS A 154 -14.36 14.81 -4.38
C LYS A 154 -13.48 14.78 -3.14
N LEU A 155 -12.19 15.05 -3.30
CA LEU A 155 -11.24 15.22 -2.20
C LEU A 155 -10.96 16.70 -1.99
N ARG A 156 -11.08 17.16 -0.74
CA ARG A 156 -10.59 18.44 -0.25
C ARG A 156 -9.40 18.16 0.68
N VAL A 157 -8.22 18.54 0.27
CA VAL A 157 -6.99 18.40 1.07
C VAL A 157 -6.86 19.61 1.97
N GLU A 158 -6.68 19.40 3.27
CA GLU A 158 -6.42 20.46 4.26
C GLU A 158 -4.91 20.67 4.41
N LYS A 159 -4.16 19.59 4.53
CA LYS A 159 -2.72 19.62 4.65
C LYS A 159 -2.14 18.35 4.00
N ALA A 160 -1.07 18.52 3.26
CA ALA A 160 -0.31 17.39 2.70
C ALA A 160 1.18 17.58 2.95
N THR A 161 1.89 16.48 3.21
CA THR A 161 3.32 16.45 3.44
C THR A 161 3.94 15.36 2.58
N GLN A 162 5.08 15.68 1.98
CA GLN A 162 5.90 14.72 1.26
C GLN A 162 7.34 14.85 1.71
N ILE A 163 7.94 13.74 2.12
CA ILE A 163 9.37 13.70 2.47
C ILE A 163 10.08 12.94 1.37
N ILE A 164 10.95 13.64 0.66
CA ILE A 164 11.78 13.11 -0.40
C ILE A 164 13.23 13.36 -0.01
N ASN A 165 14.04 12.32 -0.01
CA ASN A 165 15.47 12.50 0.09
C ASN A 165 16.02 12.94 -1.28
N ALA A 166 16.16 14.25 -1.49
CA ALA A 166 16.59 14.81 -2.80
C ALA A 166 17.95 14.29 -3.27
N LYS A 167 18.86 13.89 -2.36
CA LYS A 167 20.15 13.29 -2.73
C LYS A 167 20.04 11.81 -3.12
N LYS A 168 18.98 11.13 -2.66
CA LYS A 168 18.72 9.71 -2.82
C LYS A 168 17.34 9.46 -3.47
N ASP A 169 16.79 10.45 -4.15
CA ASP A 169 15.53 10.30 -4.86
C ASP A 169 15.73 9.41 -6.09
N PHE A 170 15.16 8.21 -6.00
CA PHE A 170 15.13 7.20 -7.04
C PHE A 170 13.71 7.00 -7.60
N SER A 171 12.87 8.04 -7.56
CA SER A 171 11.65 8.03 -8.38
C SER A 171 11.99 7.64 -9.80
N LEU A 172 11.07 7.00 -10.51
CA LEU A 172 11.30 6.60 -11.91
C LEU A 172 11.72 7.79 -12.78
N GLU A 173 11.17 8.98 -12.49
CA GLU A 173 11.50 10.23 -13.15
C GLU A 173 12.95 10.64 -12.91
N ASN A 174 13.43 10.56 -11.66
CA ASN A 174 14.81 10.90 -11.31
C ASN A 174 15.82 9.87 -11.81
N ILE A 175 15.47 8.59 -11.82
CA ILE A 175 16.31 7.54 -12.43
C ILE A 175 16.42 7.81 -13.93
N GLN A 176 15.31 8.14 -14.59
CA GLN A 176 15.29 8.47 -16.01
C GLN A 176 16.11 9.73 -16.30
N GLU A 177 15.97 10.79 -15.51
CA GLU A 177 16.73 12.03 -15.68
C GLU A 177 18.24 11.81 -15.47
N LYS A 178 18.62 11.09 -14.41
CA LYS A 178 20.03 10.75 -14.15
C LYS A 178 20.62 9.87 -15.26
N ALA A 179 19.85 8.88 -15.73
CA ALA A 179 20.26 8.05 -16.86
C ALA A 179 20.38 8.85 -18.16
N GLN A 180 19.47 9.79 -18.41
CA GLN A 180 19.51 10.69 -19.55
C GLN A 180 20.74 11.62 -19.50
N LYS A 181 20.96 12.31 -18.38
CA LYS A 181 22.15 13.16 -18.16
C LYS A 181 23.46 12.36 -18.33
N PHE A 182 23.47 11.14 -17.83
CA PHE A 182 24.61 10.25 -18.00
C PHE A 182 24.84 9.89 -19.47
N VAL A 183 23.80 9.51 -20.21
CA VAL A 183 23.88 9.18 -21.63
C VAL A 183 24.34 10.38 -22.44
N LEU A 184 23.77 11.56 -22.18
CA LEU A 184 24.11 12.81 -22.86
C LEU A 184 25.58 13.22 -22.68
N LYS A 185 26.19 12.89 -21.53
CA LYS A 185 27.63 13.18 -21.28
C LYS A 185 28.58 12.46 -22.24
N TYR A 186 28.14 11.32 -22.81
CA TYR A 186 28.99 10.48 -23.67
C TYR A 186 28.56 10.41 -25.13
N LEU A 187 27.55 11.17 -25.50
CA LEU A 187 27.06 11.29 -26.87
C LEU A 187 27.29 12.73 -27.40
N ASP A 188 27.58 12.84 -28.66
CA ASP A 188 27.68 14.17 -29.32
C ASP A 188 26.27 14.73 -29.51
N THR A 189 25.96 15.82 -28.82
CA THR A 189 24.62 16.42 -28.84
C THR A 189 24.29 17.14 -30.14
N THR A 190 25.29 17.37 -31.03
CA THR A 190 25.09 17.97 -32.34
C THR A 190 24.60 16.96 -33.40
N LEU A 191 24.71 15.68 -33.11
CA LEU A 191 24.32 14.59 -33.99
C LEU A 191 22.92 14.05 -33.63
N THR A 192 22.30 13.41 -34.62
CA THR A 192 21.12 12.61 -34.40
C THR A 192 21.49 11.13 -34.32
N TYR A 193 20.67 10.34 -33.62
CA TYR A 193 20.95 8.95 -33.35
C TYR A 193 19.76 8.05 -33.67
N LYS A 194 20.07 6.89 -34.25
CA LYS A 194 19.15 5.76 -34.29
C LYS A 194 19.22 5.03 -32.98
N LEU A 195 18.08 4.93 -32.29
CA LEU A 195 17.96 4.27 -30.99
C LEU A 195 17.40 2.85 -31.13
N LYS A 196 18.12 1.86 -30.58
CA LYS A 196 17.70 0.45 -30.55
C LYS A 196 17.83 -0.15 -29.14
N THR A 197 16.94 -1.07 -28.81
CA THR A 197 17.04 -1.90 -27.60
C THR A 197 16.86 -3.37 -27.96
N GLY A 198 17.94 -4.16 -27.79
CA GLY A 198 17.96 -5.52 -28.29
C GLY A 198 17.69 -5.59 -29.79
N LEU A 199 16.66 -6.33 -30.19
CA LEU A 199 16.21 -6.46 -31.58
C LEU A 199 15.25 -5.36 -32.01
N PHE A 200 14.75 -4.54 -31.08
CA PHE A 200 13.73 -3.53 -31.36
C PHE A 200 14.35 -2.18 -31.69
N LYS A 201 13.83 -1.54 -32.73
CA LYS A 201 14.09 -0.14 -33.06
C LYS A 201 13.10 0.73 -32.27
N ILE A 202 13.60 1.75 -31.57
CA ILE A 202 12.79 2.68 -30.81
C ILE A 202 12.58 3.96 -31.60
N GLU A 203 13.68 4.53 -32.16
CA GLU A 203 13.69 5.83 -32.84
C GLU A 203 14.71 5.80 -33.97
N ASP A 204 14.43 6.42 -35.10
CA ASP A 204 15.34 6.50 -36.23
C ASP A 204 16.20 7.75 -36.20
N SER A 205 15.73 8.85 -35.64
CA SER A 205 16.42 10.13 -35.64
C SER A 205 16.18 10.90 -34.34
N LEU A 206 16.72 10.38 -33.25
CA LEU A 206 16.69 11.01 -31.93
C LEU A 206 17.68 12.22 -31.97
N SER A 207 17.17 13.44 -31.83
CA SER A 207 17.98 14.62 -31.56
C SER A 207 18.15 14.84 -30.07
N LEU A 208 19.37 15.06 -29.63
CA LEU A 208 19.72 15.33 -28.24
C LEU A 208 19.81 16.83 -27.92
N ALA A 209 19.84 17.68 -28.95
CA ALA A 209 20.00 19.14 -28.79
C ALA A 209 18.81 19.82 -28.08
N ASN A 210 17.60 19.30 -28.23
CA ASN A 210 16.36 19.90 -27.69
C ASN A 210 15.90 19.32 -26.36
N ASN A 211 16.65 18.42 -25.72
CA ASN A 211 16.26 17.77 -24.45
C ASN A 211 16.63 18.60 -23.20
N ASN A 212 17.01 19.88 -23.37
CA ASN A 212 17.19 20.81 -22.25
C ASN A 212 15.88 21.37 -21.67
N ASN A 213 14.73 20.93 -22.17
CA ASN A 213 13.47 21.16 -21.50
C ASN A 213 13.32 20.21 -20.28
N SER A 214 14.30 20.26 -19.36
CA SER A 214 13.96 20.03 -17.97
C SER A 214 13.04 21.20 -17.58
N LYS A 215 11.74 21.05 -17.82
CA LYS A 215 10.76 21.75 -16.99
C LYS A 215 11.24 21.50 -15.57
N ASP A 216 11.45 22.57 -14.81
CA ASP A 216 11.48 22.50 -13.36
C ASP A 216 10.21 21.76 -12.93
N ASN A 217 10.28 20.45 -12.97
CA ASN A 217 9.29 19.58 -12.37
C ASN A 217 9.51 19.70 -10.86
N LYS A 218 9.15 20.86 -10.29
CA LYS A 218 8.67 20.88 -8.93
C LYS A 218 7.60 19.80 -8.92
N GLN A 219 7.85 18.73 -8.20
CA GLN A 219 6.85 17.68 -7.99
C GLN A 219 5.65 18.34 -7.33
N GLU A 220 4.72 18.81 -8.14
CA GLU A 220 3.45 19.31 -7.63
C GLU A 220 2.71 18.12 -7.08
N PHE A 221 2.21 18.26 -5.85
CA PHE A 221 1.27 17.32 -5.28
C PHE A 221 0.09 17.14 -6.25
N LYS A 222 0.02 15.97 -6.89
CA LYS A 222 -1.10 15.65 -7.76
C LYS A 222 -2.27 15.19 -6.90
N ILE A 223 -3.12 16.12 -6.46
CA ILE A 223 -4.35 15.86 -5.68
C ILE A 223 -5.16 14.71 -6.29
N LYS A 224 -5.15 14.58 -7.61
CA LYS A 224 -5.80 13.47 -8.32
C LYS A 224 -5.25 12.11 -7.88
N ASN A 225 -3.94 11.97 -7.65
CA ASN A 225 -3.34 10.71 -7.19
C ASN A 225 -3.76 10.44 -5.74
N LEU A 226 -3.62 11.42 -4.83
CA LEU A 226 -4.04 11.29 -3.44
C LEU A 226 -5.52 10.88 -3.32
N LYS A 227 -6.38 11.46 -4.16
CA LYS A 227 -7.79 11.06 -4.23
C LYS A 227 -7.95 9.61 -4.66
N SER A 228 -7.25 9.20 -5.72
CA SER A 228 -7.32 7.84 -6.25
C SER A 228 -6.88 6.82 -5.20
N ASP A 229 -5.77 7.09 -4.51
CA ASP A 229 -5.18 6.17 -3.54
C ASP A 229 -6.10 5.96 -2.34
N ALA A 230 -6.59 7.05 -1.71
CA ALA A 230 -7.55 6.97 -0.62
C ALA A 230 -8.87 6.30 -1.06
N HIS A 231 -9.36 6.60 -2.26
CA HIS A 231 -10.58 6.03 -2.80
C HIS A 231 -10.42 4.52 -3.06
N ASN A 232 -9.27 4.07 -3.57
CA ASN A 232 -8.99 2.66 -3.83
C ASN A 232 -8.99 1.84 -2.53
N LEU A 233 -8.36 2.34 -1.46
CA LEU A 233 -8.41 1.68 -0.16
C LEU A 233 -9.84 1.56 0.38
N LEU A 234 -10.64 2.62 0.26
CA LEU A 234 -12.04 2.59 0.67
C LEU A 234 -12.88 1.62 -0.17
N ASN A 235 -12.59 1.49 -1.46
CA ASN A 235 -13.30 0.55 -2.32
C ASN A 235 -13.11 -0.91 -1.89
N ASP A 236 -11.97 -1.26 -1.30
CA ASP A 236 -11.73 -2.61 -0.79
C ASP A 236 -12.61 -2.97 0.42
N THR A 237 -13.17 -1.97 1.10
CA THR A 237 -14.08 -2.16 2.24
C THR A 237 -15.56 -2.25 1.86
N ARG A 238 -15.91 -1.89 0.63
CA ARG A 238 -17.32 -1.80 0.19
C ARG A 238 -17.95 -3.18 -0.04
N PRO A 239 -19.25 -3.36 0.22
CA PRO A 239 -19.96 -4.62 -0.01
C PRO A 239 -20.30 -4.88 -1.48
N ASN A 240 -19.53 -4.36 -2.44
CA ASN A 240 -19.75 -4.59 -3.88
C ASN A 240 -19.01 -5.85 -4.36
N THR A 241 -19.33 -6.33 -5.57
CA THR A 241 -18.80 -7.58 -6.13
C THR A 241 -17.29 -7.53 -6.47
N GLN A 242 -16.68 -6.36 -6.52
CA GLN A 242 -15.27 -6.19 -6.89
C GLN A 242 -14.37 -5.90 -5.71
N SER A 243 -14.93 -5.56 -4.55
CA SER A 243 -14.15 -5.25 -3.34
C SER A 243 -13.41 -6.46 -2.80
N LEU A 244 -12.34 -6.22 -2.04
CA LEU A 244 -11.63 -7.27 -1.30
C LEU A 244 -12.57 -7.94 -0.30
N LEU A 245 -13.30 -7.15 0.50
CA LEU A 245 -14.25 -7.67 1.49
C LEU A 245 -15.26 -8.63 0.84
N ARG A 246 -15.87 -8.23 -0.27
CA ARG A 246 -16.86 -9.08 -0.96
C ARG A 246 -16.24 -10.34 -1.54
N LYS A 247 -15.02 -10.27 -2.07
CA LYS A 247 -14.31 -11.43 -2.61
C LYS A 247 -14.02 -12.49 -1.56
N ILE A 248 -13.57 -12.09 -0.35
CA ILE A 248 -13.26 -13.02 0.74
C ILE A 248 -14.51 -13.60 1.41
N LEU A 249 -15.68 -13.00 1.21
CA LEU A 249 -17.00 -13.50 1.67
C LEU A 249 -17.69 -14.40 0.64
N ASP A 250 -17.02 -14.78 -0.43
CA ASP A 250 -17.56 -15.64 -1.50
C ASP A 250 -17.27 -17.12 -1.18
N ALA A 251 -18.31 -17.85 -0.74
CA ALA A 251 -18.22 -19.24 -0.36
C ALA A 251 -17.84 -20.19 -1.52
N ASP A 252 -18.04 -19.80 -2.79
CA ASP A 252 -17.59 -20.58 -3.94
C ASP A 252 -16.06 -20.54 -4.09
N ASN A 253 -15.42 -19.51 -3.53
CA ASN A 253 -14.00 -19.25 -3.70
C ASN A 253 -13.19 -19.47 -2.42
N TYR A 254 -13.84 -19.51 -1.24
CA TYR A 254 -13.20 -19.63 0.06
C TYR A 254 -13.90 -20.66 0.94
N SER A 255 -13.15 -21.29 1.79
CA SER A 255 -13.64 -22.15 2.88
C SER A 255 -13.43 -21.45 4.22
N TYR A 256 -14.33 -21.69 5.17
CA TYR A 256 -14.38 -21.01 6.45
C TYR A 256 -14.32 -21.99 7.62
N SER A 257 -13.66 -21.59 8.68
CA SER A 257 -13.62 -22.35 9.94
C SER A 257 -13.68 -21.42 11.14
N LEU A 258 -14.56 -21.74 12.09
CA LEU A 258 -14.64 -21.02 13.34
C LEU A 258 -13.40 -21.35 14.19
N GLN A 259 -12.60 -20.35 14.51
CA GLN A 259 -11.42 -20.47 15.37
C GLN A 259 -11.81 -20.35 16.84
N ASN A 260 -12.41 -19.23 17.20
CA ASN A 260 -12.88 -18.96 18.55
C ASN A 260 -14.07 -18.00 18.56
N VAL A 261 -14.61 -17.78 19.75
CA VAL A 261 -15.62 -16.77 20.06
C VAL A 261 -15.02 -15.91 21.17
N SER A 262 -15.09 -14.60 21.00
CA SER A 262 -14.57 -13.62 21.96
C SER A 262 -15.60 -12.51 22.20
N PHE A 263 -15.26 -11.54 23.06
CA PHE A 263 -16.10 -10.38 23.30
C PHE A 263 -15.33 -9.11 22.94
N TYR A 264 -16.03 -8.16 22.36
CA TYR A 264 -15.51 -6.83 22.07
C TYR A 264 -16.56 -5.79 22.48
N ASN A 265 -16.23 -4.92 23.44
CA ASN A 265 -17.19 -3.99 24.06
C ASN A 265 -18.51 -4.67 24.48
N ASP A 266 -18.40 -5.79 25.20
CA ASP A 266 -19.52 -6.63 25.70
C ASP A 266 -20.38 -7.29 24.60
N GLU A 267 -20.04 -7.13 23.33
CA GLU A 267 -20.66 -7.81 22.20
C GLU A 267 -19.89 -9.08 21.84
N MET A 268 -20.60 -10.20 21.67
CA MET A 268 -20.02 -11.47 21.25
C MET A 268 -19.54 -11.37 19.79
N VAL A 269 -18.31 -11.85 19.54
CA VAL A 269 -17.64 -11.79 18.24
C VAL A 269 -17.12 -13.16 17.84
N TYR A 270 -17.44 -13.59 16.64
CA TYR A 270 -16.90 -14.81 16.02
C TYR A 270 -15.58 -14.50 15.30
N ALA A 271 -14.51 -15.23 15.61
CA ALA A 271 -13.29 -15.22 14.82
C ALA A 271 -13.33 -16.38 13.82
N ILE A 272 -13.47 -16.07 12.54
CA ILE A 272 -13.59 -17.03 11.45
C ILE A 272 -12.38 -16.93 10.55
N HIS A 273 -11.63 -18.03 10.47
CA HIS A 273 -10.55 -18.16 9.50
C HIS A 273 -11.11 -18.47 8.13
N PHE A 274 -10.59 -17.78 7.11
CA PHE A 274 -10.90 -18.04 5.70
C PHE A 274 -9.61 -18.40 4.94
N LYS A 275 -9.73 -19.34 4.01
CA LYS A 275 -8.64 -19.76 3.12
C LYS A 275 -9.16 -20.03 1.72
N PRO A 276 -8.33 -19.83 0.67
CA PRO A 276 -8.76 -20.06 -0.71
C PRO A 276 -8.98 -21.54 -1.00
N ASN A 277 -10.11 -21.87 -1.63
CA ASN A 277 -10.43 -23.21 -2.12
C ASN A 277 -10.34 -23.31 -3.67
N ARG A 278 -10.07 -22.18 -4.37
CA ARG A 278 -9.92 -22.10 -5.83
C ARG A 278 -8.56 -21.51 -6.20
N ALA A 279 -8.06 -21.87 -7.39
CA ALA A 279 -6.79 -21.38 -7.89
C ALA A 279 -6.74 -19.85 -8.06
N LYS A 280 -7.87 -19.24 -8.45
CA LYS A 280 -8.01 -17.78 -8.62
C LYS A 280 -8.04 -16.99 -7.34
N SER A 281 -8.42 -17.62 -6.21
CA SER A 281 -8.47 -16.98 -4.89
C SER A 281 -7.09 -16.97 -4.27
N LYS A 282 -6.71 -15.85 -3.65
CA LYS A 282 -5.32 -15.60 -3.28
C LYS A 282 -5.09 -15.40 -1.78
N TYR A 283 -6.11 -14.95 -1.06
CA TYR A 283 -5.96 -14.49 0.32
C TYR A 283 -6.34 -15.55 1.34
N GLU A 284 -5.71 -15.53 2.49
CA GLU A 284 -6.12 -16.19 3.71
C GLU A 284 -6.08 -15.20 4.87
N GLY A 285 -6.81 -15.47 5.95
CA GLY A 285 -6.84 -14.58 7.09
C GLY A 285 -7.97 -14.84 8.05
N THR A 286 -8.32 -13.84 8.85
CA THR A 286 -9.35 -13.93 9.87
C THR A 286 -10.38 -12.81 9.74
N LEU A 287 -11.64 -13.16 9.78
CA LEU A 287 -12.80 -12.27 9.90
C LEU A 287 -13.29 -12.28 11.33
N HIS A 288 -13.41 -11.10 11.93
CA HIS A 288 -14.09 -10.93 13.22
C HIS A 288 -15.48 -10.38 12.96
N ILE A 289 -16.50 -11.15 13.35
CA ILE A 289 -17.91 -10.92 12.96
C ILE A 289 -18.74 -10.81 14.23
N THR A 290 -19.55 -9.75 14.35
CA THR A 290 -20.47 -9.55 15.46
C THR A 290 -21.56 -10.63 15.45
N HIS A 291 -21.97 -11.06 16.64
CA HIS A 291 -23.06 -12.04 16.79
C HIS A 291 -24.41 -11.44 16.42
N ASP A 292 -24.70 -10.22 16.85
CA ASP A 292 -26.05 -9.64 16.76
C ASP A 292 -26.37 -9.13 15.36
N ASP A 293 -25.45 -8.39 14.75
CA ASP A 293 -25.66 -7.79 13.44
C ASP A 293 -25.11 -8.64 12.27
N TYR A 294 -24.27 -9.64 12.54
CA TYR A 294 -23.48 -10.34 11.53
C TYR A 294 -22.67 -9.37 10.66
N ALA A 295 -22.10 -8.37 11.28
CA ALA A 295 -21.22 -7.41 10.64
C ALA A 295 -19.75 -7.78 10.83
N VAL A 296 -18.92 -7.56 9.83
CA VAL A 296 -17.47 -7.68 9.95
C VAL A 296 -16.95 -6.47 10.71
N LEU A 297 -16.31 -6.69 11.87
CA LEU A 297 -15.64 -5.66 12.65
C LEU A 297 -14.18 -5.47 12.23
N LYS A 298 -13.52 -6.58 11.93
CA LYS A 298 -12.12 -6.57 11.54
C LYS A 298 -11.85 -7.68 10.53
N THR A 299 -10.96 -7.39 9.60
CA THR A 299 -10.42 -8.37 8.65
C THR A 299 -8.91 -8.24 8.64
N ASP A 300 -8.21 -9.31 8.96
CA ASP A 300 -6.78 -9.45 8.69
C ASP A 300 -6.62 -10.41 7.51
N TYR A 301 -5.80 -10.05 6.52
CA TYR A 301 -5.61 -10.85 5.31
C TYR A 301 -4.18 -10.80 4.81
N SER A 302 -3.77 -11.87 4.15
CA SER A 302 -2.49 -11.95 3.44
C SER A 302 -2.58 -12.93 2.27
N TYR A 303 -1.63 -12.87 1.33
CA TYR A 303 -1.53 -13.95 0.35
C TYR A 303 -1.30 -15.28 1.05
N SER A 304 -2.12 -16.26 0.72
CA SER A 304 -1.97 -17.65 1.16
C SER A 304 -0.66 -18.25 0.63
N LYS A 305 -0.14 -19.25 1.33
CA LYS A 305 1.12 -19.91 0.96
C LYS A 305 1.15 -20.32 -0.51
N GLY A 306 2.17 -19.86 -1.23
CA GLY A 306 2.37 -20.13 -2.67
C GLY A 306 1.53 -19.23 -3.62
N LYS A 307 0.63 -18.41 -3.10
CA LYS A 307 -0.12 -17.43 -3.88
C LYS A 307 0.70 -16.14 -4.09
N ARG A 308 0.33 -15.40 -5.11
CA ARG A 308 0.97 -14.13 -5.49
C ARG A 308 0.01 -13.29 -6.32
N GLY A 309 0.29 -12.01 -6.43
CA GLY A 309 -0.41 -11.08 -7.31
C GLY A 309 0.01 -11.19 -8.77
N SER A 310 0.15 -10.04 -9.38
CA SER A 310 0.54 -9.90 -10.78
C SER A 310 1.93 -10.48 -11.04
N LYS A 311 2.09 -11.14 -12.17
CA LYS A 311 3.37 -11.67 -12.65
C LYS A 311 3.54 -11.37 -14.13
N LEU A 312 4.58 -10.62 -14.46
CA LEU A 312 5.06 -10.43 -15.81
C LEU A 312 6.47 -11.03 -15.92
N ASN A 313 6.69 -11.96 -16.82
CA ASN A 313 8.03 -12.53 -17.06
C ASN A 313 8.34 -12.52 -18.55
N LEU A 314 8.86 -11.42 -19.01
CA LEU A 314 9.36 -11.22 -20.37
C LEU A 314 10.89 -11.13 -20.39
N ARG A 315 11.56 -11.78 -19.42
CA ARG A 315 13.02 -11.68 -19.24
C ARG A 315 13.80 -12.07 -20.48
N LEU A 316 13.39 -13.14 -21.18
CA LEU A 316 14.08 -13.62 -22.40
C LEU A 316 13.84 -12.71 -23.60
N ILE A 317 12.66 -12.11 -23.74
CA ILE A 317 12.28 -11.30 -24.91
C ILE A 317 12.59 -9.82 -24.66
N LEU A 318 12.15 -9.30 -23.55
CA LEU A 318 12.24 -7.87 -23.23
C LEU A 318 13.20 -7.54 -22.09
N GLY A 319 13.84 -8.53 -21.46
CA GLY A 319 14.71 -8.31 -20.31
C GLY A 319 13.98 -7.81 -19.06
N VAL A 320 12.65 -8.00 -18.96
CA VAL A 320 11.82 -7.46 -17.87
C VAL A 320 11.14 -8.60 -17.12
N LYS A 321 11.15 -8.51 -15.79
CA LYS A 321 10.39 -9.40 -14.90
C LYS A 321 9.83 -8.58 -13.74
N PHE A 322 8.55 -8.79 -13.45
CA PHE A 322 7.85 -8.21 -12.31
C PHE A 322 7.06 -9.32 -11.61
N ILE A 323 7.09 -9.34 -10.30
CA ILE A 323 6.30 -10.29 -9.49
C ILE A 323 5.85 -9.56 -8.23
N GLU A 324 4.56 -9.44 -8.05
CA GLU A 324 3.96 -9.03 -6.78
C GLU A 324 3.94 -10.25 -5.84
N LYS A 325 4.75 -10.21 -4.78
CA LYS A 325 4.97 -11.33 -3.87
C LYS A 325 4.20 -11.22 -2.57
N VAL A 326 3.91 -10.00 -2.14
CA VAL A 326 3.25 -9.69 -0.88
C VAL A 326 2.03 -8.82 -1.16
N SER A 327 0.90 -9.18 -0.59
CA SER A 327 -0.25 -8.32 -0.36
C SER A 327 -0.87 -8.77 0.94
N ARG A 328 -0.91 -7.89 1.93
CA ARG A 328 -1.48 -8.13 3.25
C ARG A 328 -2.06 -6.86 3.81
N GLY A 329 -2.98 -6.99 4.74
CA GLY A 329 -3.56 -5.81 5.35
C GLY A 329 -4.55 -6.11 6.46
N THR A 330 -5.03 -5.02 7.03
CA THR A 330 -6.04 -5.00 8.08
C THR A 330 -7.09 -3.97 7.73
N ILE A 331 -8.35 -4.33 7.89
CA ILE A 331 -9.50 -3.43 7.78
C ILE A 331 -10.25 -3.49 9.11
N ILE A 332 -10.47 -2.35 9.73
CA ILE A 332 -11.23 -2.22 10.98
C ILE A 332 -12.46 -1.36 10.71
N PHE A 333 -13.62 -1.87 11.11
CA PHE A 333 -14.88 -1.14 11.06
C PHE A 333 -15.33 -0.72 12.44
N LYS A 334 -16.10 0.33 12.51
CA LYS A 334 -16.75 0.81 13.71
C LYS A 334 -18.21 1.11 13.42
N LYS A 335 -19.11 0.66 14.32
CA LYS A 335 -20.52 1.03 14.28
C LYS A 335 -20.67 2.50 14.65
N ASN A 336 -21.43 3.25 13.87
CA ASN A 336 -21.70 4.66 14.14
C ASN A 336 -23.03 4.83 14.92
N GLU A 337 -23.36 6.06 15.24
CA GLU A 337 -24.59 6.41 15.98
C GLU A 337 -25.87 6.08 15.18
N SER A 338 -25.80 6.03 13.87
CA SER A 338 -26.90 5.64 12.97
C SER A 338 -27.00 4.12 12.76
N ASN A 339 -26.32 3.32 13.58
CA ASN A 339 -26.33 1.84 13.58
C ASN A 339 -25.82 1.16 12.32
N TRP A 340 -24.99 1.79 11.49
CA TRP A 340 -24.28 1.15 10.41
C TRP A 340 -22.76 1.17 10.61
N TYR A 341 -22.07 0.22 9.99
CA TYR A 341 -20.63 0.03 10.12
C TYR A 341 -19.89 0.82 9.04
N GLN A 342 -18.88 1.55 9.46
CA GLN A 342 -18.02 2.32 8.58
C GLN A 342 -16.56 1.91 8.79
N PRO A 343 -15.71 1.96 7.77
CA PRO A 343 -14.28 1.73 7.97
C PRO A 343 -13.75 2.79 8.93
N ARG A 344 -12.91 2.36 9.86
CA ARG A 344 -12.21 3.23 10.81
C ARG A 344 -10.73 3.31 10.50
N TYR A 345 -10.14 2.17 10.14
CA TYR A 345 -8.74 2.05 9.77
C TYR A 345 -8.57 1.01 8.69
N ILE A 346 -7.77 1.33 7.71
CA ILE A 346 -7.39 0.43 6.63
C ILE A 346 -5.88 0.51 6.50
N ARG A 347 -5.22 -0.63 6.51
CA ARG A 347 -3.80 -0.78 6.21
C ARG A 347 -3.64 -1.80 5.11
N HIS A 348 -2.92 -1.44 4.09
CA HIS A 348 -2.58 -2.32 2.97
C HIS A 348 -1.08 -2.27 2.73
N GLU A 349 -0.45 -3.42 2.68
CA GLU A 349 0.97 -3.57 2.36
C GLU A 349 1.14 -4.43 1.14
N THR A 350 1.90 -3.93 0.17
CA THR A 350 2.32 -4.67 -1.02
C THR A 350 3.82 -4.82 -1.06
N GLY A 351 4.28 -5.93 -1.64
CA GLY A 351 5.70 -6.18 -1.86
C GLY A 351 5.92 -6.80 -3.23
N SER A 352 6.82 -6.23 -4.01
CA SER A 352 7.12 -6.68 -5.36
C SER A 352 8.60 -6.84 -5.60
N TYR A 353 8.93 -7.78 -6.48
CA TYR A 353 10.25 -7.95 -7.07
C TYR A 353 10.21 -7.49 -8.51
N PHE A 354 11.21 -6.72 -8.92
CA PHE A 354 11.38 -6.31 -10.29
C PHE A 354 12.80 -6.58 -10.79
N TYR A 355 12.91 -6.80 -12.07
CA TYR A 355 14.15 -7.02 -12.80
C TYR A 355 14.04 -6.36 -14.16
N VAL A 356 15.05 -5.56 -14.52
CA VAL A 356 15.20 -4.94 -15.84
C VAL A 356 16.63 -5.15 -16.31
N SER A 357 16.81 -5.74 -17.49
CA SER A 357 18.12 -5.87 -18.13
C SER A 357 17.98 -5.56 -19.61
N ARG A 358 18.45 -4.39 -19.99
CA ARG A 358 18.29 -3.88 -21.35
C ARG A 358 19.55 -3.28 -21.92
N PRO A 359 19.99 -3.72 -23.12
CA PRO A 359 20.94 -2.99 -23.92
C PRO A 359 20.23 -1.82 -24.61
N ILE A 360 20.77 -0.62 -24.47
CA ILE A 360 20.36 0.56 -25.23
C ILE A 360 21.50 0.94 -26.16
N LYS A 361 21.24 0.94 -27.47
CA LYS A 361 22.25 1.18 -28.51
C LYS A 361 21.92 2.45 -29.26
N PHE A 362 22.84 3.38 -29.23
CA PHE A 362 22.83 4.61 -30.03
C PHE A 362 23.71 4.39 -31.24
N ILE A 363 23.23 4.68 -32.44
CA ILE A 363 23.95 4.61 -33.70
C ILE A 363 23.87 5.97 -34.32
N GLU A 364 25.01 6.62 -34.53
CA GLU A 364 25.07 7.95 -35.17
C GLU A 364 24.48 7.92 -36.59
N ASN A 365 23.66 8.90 -36.91
CA ASN A 365 23.21 9.18 -38.27
C ASN A 365 24.24 10.02 -38.99
N SER A 366 25.49 9.57 -38.98
CA SER A 366 26.65 10.17 -39.65
C SER A 366 27.29 9.18 -40.62
N SER A 367 28.21 9.63 -41.46
CA SER A 367 28.99 8.75 -42.33
C SER A 367 29.81 7.70 -41.55
N ALA A 368 30.26 8.06 -40.33
CA ALA A 368 31.03 7.18 -39.45
C ALA A 368 30.21 6.08 -38.81
N LYS A 369 28.86 6.27 -38.66
CA LYS A 369 27.92 5.31 -38.05
C LYS A 369 28.44 4.71 -36.74
N ASN A 370 29.09 5.55 -35.91
CA ASN A 370 29.59 5.10 -34.61
C ASN A 370 28.47 4.53 -33.76
N LYS A 371 28.82 3.54 -32.92
CA LYS A 371 27.84 2.80 -32.08
C LYS A 371 28.25 2.91 -30.62
N THR A 372 27.34 3.42 -29.79
CA THR A 372 27.49 3.46 -28.34
C THR A 372 26.44 2.55 -27.72
N LEU A 373 26.88 1.62 -26.88
CA LEU A 373 26.04 0.61 -26.24
C LEU A 373 26.08 0.78 -24.73
N PHE A 374 24.92 0.96 -24.13
CA PHE A 374 24.74 0.95 -22.68
C PHE A 374 23.95 -0.32 -22.29
N ASN A 375 24.49 -1.09 -21.36
CA ASN A 375 23.78 -2.23 -20.78
C ASN A 375 23.38 -1.89 -19.35
N PHE A 376 22.09 -1.90 -19.08
CA PHE A 376 21.55 -1.67 -17.74
C PHE A 376 20.97 -2.98 -17.22
N LYS A 377 21.38 -3.37 -16.02
CA LYS A 377 20.78 -4.47 -15.28
C LYS A 377 20.47 -3.99 -13.88
N ILE A 378 19.19 -3.86 -13.58
CA ILE A 378 18.65 -3.41 -12.30
C ILE A 378 17.74 -4.53 -11.79
N GLU A 379 17.93 -4.95 -10.57
CA GLU A 379 16.96 -5.79 -9.86
C GLU A 379 16.77 -5.27 -8.45
N GLY A 380 15.58 -5.48 -7.90
CA GLY A 380 15.28 -5.00 -6.57
C GLY A 380 13.94 -5.47 -6.05
N VAL A 381 13.67 -5.04 -4.84
CA VAL A 381 12.39 -5.22 -4.18
C VAL A 381 11.81 -3.86 -3.82
N ALA A 382 10.50 -3.74 -3.98
CA ALA A 382 9.75 -2.58 -3.53
C ALA A 382 8.71 -3.06 -2.52
N ARG A 383 8.51 -2.30 -1.46
CA ARG A 383 7.47 -2.48 -0.45
C ARG A 383 6.71 -1.18 -0.31
N ASN A 384 5.40 -1.22 -0.40
CA ASN A 384 4.54 -0.07 -0.19
C ASN A 384 3.57 -0.35 0.93
N ILE A 385 3.43 0.59 1.86
CA ILE A 385 2.47 0.54 2.95
C ILE A 385 1.57 1.75 2.83
N GLU A 386 0.28 1.51 2.71
CA GLU A 386 -0.76 2.51 2.67
C GLU A 386 -1.64 2.37 3.91
N GLU A 387 -1.90 3.49 4.57
CA GLU A 387 -2.71 3.56 5.77
C GLU A 387 -3.75 4.66 5.62
N LEU A 388 -4.98 4.34 5.96
CA LEU A 388 -6.11 5.28 5.95
C LEU A 388 -6.83 5.22 7.29
N LEU A 389 -6.81 6.32 8.01
CA LEU A 389 -7.56 6.51 9.25
C LEU A 389 -8.73 7.47 9.01
N LEU A 390 -9.95 7.00 9.24
CA LEU A 390 -11.14 7.83 9.17
C LEU A 390 -11.49 8.37 10.56
N THR A 391 -11.40 9.69 10.73
CA THR A 391 -11.65 10.34 12.02
C THR A 391 -13.13 10.58 12.27
N SER A 392 -13.87 10.90 11.21
CA SER A 392 -15.34 10.97 11.24
C SER A 392 -15.95 10.60 9.89
N THR A 393 -17.21 10.19 9.91
CA THR A 393 -18.01 9.95 8.71
C THR A 393 -19.41 10.51 8.93
N THR A 394 -19.86 11.33 8.02
CA THR A 394 -21.19 11.96 8.03
C THR A 394 -21.95 11.65 6.76
N GLU A 395 -23.27 11.70 6.80
CA GLU A 395 -24.09 11.62 5.62
C GLU A 395 -24.08 12.96 4.88
N ILE A 396 -24.05 12.89 3.55
CA ILE A 396 -24.26 14.05 2.71
C ILE A 396 -25.77 14.12 2.45
N THR A 397 -26.43 15.18 2.94
CA THR A 397 -27.77 15.51 2.51
C THR A 397 -27.66 16.26 1.19
N ASP A 398 -28.38 15.81 0.14
CA ASP A 398 -28.47 16.55 -1.10
C ASP A 398 -29.02 17.94 -0.79
N ALA A 399 -28.19 18.96 -1.03
CA ALA A 399 -28.61 20.37 -1.05
C ALA A 399 -28.89 20.79 -2.48
#